data_2ae825b3ffb8b216ec26fdd05ff80c25
#
_entry.id   2ae825b3ffb8b216ec26fdd05ff80c25
#
_cell.length_a   1.000
_cell.length_b   1.000
_cell.length_c   1.000
_cell.angle_alpha   90.00
_cell.angle_beta   90.00
_cell.angle_gamma   90.00
#
_symmetry.space_group_name_H-M   'P 1'
#
loop_
_entity.id
_entity.type
_entity.pdbx_description
1 polymer ?
#
loop_
_entity_poly.entity_id
_entity_poly.type
_entity_poly.pdbx_seq_one_letter_code
_entity_poly.pdbx_strand_id
1 'polypeptide(L)'
;MEIFITGDTHGDFRRFRPDIFYEQEHMTKEDLVLVCGDFGGIWHGDPRDDAGLDWLEDRPYTTAFVLGNHENYDAYKDYPKEEWHGGQIQRIRPSVLHLMRGQVYELNGRKFFTMVGASSHDIQDGILEPGDPDFEEKFQQLEQRGALFRVNHRSWWAEELPSEAEYLEARANLERVHWNVDYIISHCCPSSIQNVFSGGIFKKDALTEFFDEVRQKCTFRYWFFGHYHSNMVIEKKYAMLFEQIIRLK
;
A
#
# COMPACT_ATOMS: atom_id res chain seq x y z
N MET A 1 3.05 7.19 21.60
CA MET A 1 3.04 6.78 20.17
C MET A 1 2.58 7.96 19.32
N GLU A 2 3.46 8.51 18.53
CA GLU A 2 3.14 9.43 17.45
C GLU A 2 2.99 8.62 16.15
N ILE A 3 2.15 9.10 15.23
CA ILE A 3 1.92 8.42 13.95
C ILE A 3 2.11 9.42 12.83
N PHE A 4 2.98 9.09 11.89
CA PHE A 4 3.21 9.83 10.65
C PHE A 4 2.79 8.97 9.47
N ILE A 5 2.30 9.59 8.41
CA ILE A 5 1.84 8.90 7.20
C ILE A 5 2.46 9.55 5.97
N THR A 6 2.87 8.73 5.00
CA THR A 6 3.40 9.15 3.71
C THR A 6 2.85 8.25 2.58
N GLY A 7 2.99 8.69 1.34
CA GLY A 7 2.66 7.90 0.16
C GLY A 7 3.80 6.98 -0.29
N ASP A 8 3.74 6.60 -1.55
CA ASP A 8 4.58 5.65 -2.25
C ASP A 8 6.08 5.92 -2.05
N THR A 9 6.84 4.91 -1.71
CA THR A 9 8.30 5.01 -1.57
C THR A 9 9.07 4.38 -2.73
N HIS A 10 8.55 3.36 -3.38
CA HIS A 10 9.21 2.63 -4.47
C HIS A 10 10.67 2.25 -4.15
N GLY A 11 10.95 1.88 -2.90
CA GLY A 11 12.32 1.59 -2.42
C GLY A 11 13.22 2.81 -2.24
N ASP A 12 12.73 4.02 -2.49
CA ASP A 12 13.46 5.26 -2.23
C ASP A 12 13.09 5.83 -0.85
N PHE A 13 13.92 5.52 0.14
CA PHE A 13 13.71 5.93 1.52
C PHE A 13 14.39 7.26 1.90
N ARG A 14 14.91 8.03 0.92
CA ARG A 14 15.63 9.30 1.18
C ARG A 14 14.80 10.31 1.97
N ARG A 15 13.45 10.31 1.79
CA ARG A 15 12.56 11.19 2.57
C ARG A 15 12.63 10.95 4.08
N PHE A 16 13.08 9.77 4.52
CA PHE A 16 13.24 9.39 5.93
C PHE A 16 14.62 9.72 6.51
N ARG A 17 15.46 10.42 5.76
CA ARG A 17 16.76 10.87 6.27
C ARG A 17 16.56 11.92 7.36
N PRO A 18 17.42 11.95 8.40
CA PRO A 18 17.29 12.91 9.50
C PRO A 18 17.36 14.38 9.06
N ASP A 19 18.05 14.67 7.95
CA ASP A 19 18.15 16.02 7.37
C ASP A 19 16.90 16.42 6.54
N ILE A 20 15.93 15.53 6.36
CA ILE A 20 14.66 15.77 5.64
C ILE A 20 13.47 15.62 6.60
N PHE A 21 13.44 14.56 7.39
CA PHE A 21 12.40 14.27 8.37
C PHE A 21 12.95 14.55 9.77
N TYR A 22 12.94 15.82 10.19
CA TYR A 22 13.54 16.27 11.46
C TYR A 22 12.80 15.77 12.70
N GLU A 23 11.49 15.55 12.60
CA GLU A 23 10.66 15.09 13.71
C GLU A 23 11.15 13.78 14.31
N GLN A 24 11.84 12.96 13.50
CA GLN A 24 12.38 11.69 13.97
C GLN A 24 13.43 11.81 15.09
N GLU A 25 14.01 12.98 15.32
CA GLU A 25 14.98 13.20 16.40
C GLU A 25 14.40 12.86 17.79
N HIS A 26 13.08 13.02 17.95
CA HIS A 26 12.39 12.78 19.21
C HIS A 26 11.55 11.49 19.21
N MET A 27 11.59 10.73 18.12
CA MET A 27 10.82 9.50 18.00
C MET A 27 11.54 8.31 18.63
N THR A 28 10.75 7.30 18.96
CA THR A 28 11.19 6.01 19.48
C THR A 28 10.57 4.87 18.68
N LYS A 29 11.00 3.63 18.89
CA LYS A 29 10.39 2.44 18.25
C LYS A 29 8.90 2.25 18.56
N GLU A 30 8.36 2.98 19.53
CA GLU A 30 6.91 3.02 19.80
C GLU A 30 6.15 3.97 18.85
N ASP A 31 6.87 4.85 18.15
CA ASP A 31 6.27 5.77 17.18
C ASP A 31 6.28 5.14 15.79
N LEU A 32 5.35 5.54 14.94
CA LEU A 32 5.06 4.87 13.68
C LEU A 32 5.19 5.83 12.50
N VAL A 33 5.87 5.38 11.46
CA VAL A 33 5.79 5.95 10.10
C VAL A 33 5.11 4.95 9.20
N LEU A 34 3.95 5.32 8.63
CA LEU A 34 3.10 4.47 7.82
C LEU A 34 3.18 4.87 6.34
N VAL A 35 3.49 3.90 5.47
CA VAL A 35 3.58 4.07 4.02
C VAL A 35 2.32 3.53 3.34
N CYS A 36 1.65 4.35 2.53
CA CYS A 36 0.38 4.04 1.86
C CYS A 36 0.56 3.26 0.53
N GLY A 37 1.33 2.19 0.54
CA GLY A 37 1.54 1.32 -0.61
C GLY A 37 2.76 1.66 -1.45
N ASP A 38 3.03 0.83 -2.44
CA ASP A 38 4.23 0.88 -3.28
C ASP A 38 5.48 1.11 -2.44
N PHE A 39 5.63 0.26 -1.40
CA PHE A 39 6.75 0.32 -0.48
C PHE A 39 8.07 0.05 -1.21
N GLY A 40 8.12 -1.00 -2.05
CA GLY A 40 9.25 -1.32 -2.92
C GLY A 40 10.52 -1.73 -2.19
N GLY A 41 10.47 -1.95 -0.88
CA GLY A 41 11.64 -2.33 -0.07
C GLY A 41 11.95 -3.83 -0.13
N ILE A 42 11.04 -4.64 -0.66
CA ILE A 42 11.20 -6.07 -0.88
C ILE A 42 10.85 -6.37 -2.34
N TRP A 43 11.87 -6.38 -3.18
CA TRP A 43 11.68 -6.63 -4.61
C TRP A 43 12.29 -7.95 -5.06
N HIS A 44 13.46 -8.28 -4.53
CA HIS A 44 14.19 -9.47 -4.93
C HIS A 44 13.84 -10.70 -4.09
N GLY A 45 13.41 -10.48 -2.84
CA GLY A 45 13.18 -11.56 -1.87
C GLY A 45 14.48 -12.26 -1.44
N ASP A 46 15.61 -11.57 -1.55
CA ASP A 46 16.93 -12.09 -1.20
C ASP A 46 17.81 -10.97 -0.59
N PRO A 47 19.09 -11.24 -0.21
CA PRO A 47 19.94 -10.26 0.46
C PRO A 47 20.17 -8.93 -0.26
N ARG A 48 19.76 -8.77 -1.51
CA ARG A 48 19.82 -7.46 -2.20
C ARG A 48 18.87 -6.43 -1.59
N ASP A 49 17.79 -6.89 -0.94
CA ASP A 49 16.84 -6.02 -0.26
C ASP A 49 17.32 -5.62 1.15
N ASP A 50 18.29 -6.36 1.72
CA ASP A 50 18.70 -6.19 3.10
C ASP A 50 19.22 -4.79 3.43
N ALA A 51 20.00 -4.19 2.56
CA ALA A 51 20.60 -2.87 2.83
C ALA A 51 19.54 -1.78 3.07
N GLY A 52 18.43 -1.79 2.32
CA GLY A 52 17.30 -0.87 2.50
C GLY A 52 16.51 -1.18 3.76
N LEU A 53 16.25 -2.46 4.01
CA LEU A 53 15.49 -2.93 5.18
C LEU A 53 16.25 -2.69 6.49
N ASP A 54 17.56 -2.96 6.51
CA ASP A 54 18.41 -2.72 7.68
C ASP A 54 18.57 -1.23 7.95
N TRP A 55 18.65 -0.41 6.88
CA TRP A 55 18.65 1.04 7.03
C TRP A 55 17.34 1.55 7.65
N LEU A 56 16.18 1.00 7.28
CA LEU A 56 14.89 1.31 7.90
C LEU A 56 14.84 0.81 9.36
N GLU A 57 15.37 -0.38 9.64
CA GLU A 57 15.46 -0.90 11.00
C GLU A 57 16.28 0.00 11.91
N ASP A 58 17.31 0.67 11.41
CA ASP A 58 18.14 1.62 12.15
C ASP A 58 17.43 2.97 12.44
N ARG A 59 16.26 3.22 11.87
CA ARG A 59 15.51 4.45 12.18
C ARG A 59 14.99 4.42 13.61
N PRO A 60 14.83 5.56 14.28
CA PRO A 60 14.39 5.60 15.68
C PRO A 60 12.92 5.15 15.88
N TYR A 61 12.14 5.03 14.82
CA TYR A 61 10.72 4.67 14.82
C TYR A 61 10.48 3.29 14.19
N THR A 62 9.25 2.79 14.29
CA THR A 62 8.78 1.62 13.55
C THR A 62 8.23 2.08 12.19
N THR A 63 8.70 1.45 11.11
CA THR A 63 8.13 1.62 9.78
C THR A 63 7.04 0.59 9.57
N ALA A 64 5.80 1.02 9.32
CA ALA A 64 4.72 0.15 8.87
C ALA A 64 4.35 0.50 7.43
N PHE A 65 3.97 -0.47 6.64
CA PHE A 65 3.57 -0.22 5.26
C PHE A 65 2.44 -1.15 4.84
N VAL A 66 1.70 -0.72 3.84
CA VAL A 66 0.75 -1.55 3.11
C VAL A 66 1.31 -1.82 1.70
N LEU A 67 0.82 -2.85 1.01
CA LEU A 67 1.25 -3.14 -0.36
C LEU A 67 0.46 -2.31 -1.38
N GLY A 68 1.12 -1.96 -2.49
CA GLY A 68 0.49 -1.37 -3.66
C GLY A 68 0.49 -2.32 -4.85
N ASN A 69 0.49 -1.80 -6.07
CA ASN A 69 0.59 -2.60 -7.29
C ASN A 69 2.06 -2.80 -7.74
N HIS A 70 2.98 -1.94 -7.34
CA HIS A 70 4.42 -2.09 -7.60
C HIS A 70 5.13 -2.86 -6.48
N GLU A 71 4.72 -4.13 -6.27
CA GLU A 71 5.28 -5.01 -5.26
C GLU A 71 5.56 -6.40 -5.82
N ASN A 72 6.62 -7.04 -5.36
CA ASN A 72 6.86 -8.45 -5.63
C ASN A 72 6.09 -9.30 -4.61
N TYR A 73 4.84 -9.62 -4.88
CA TYR A 73 3.99 -10.40 -3.97
C TYR A 73 4.54 -11.79 -3.64
N ASP A 74 5.34 -12.40 -4.55
CA ASP A 74 5.97 -13.69 -4.27
C ASP A 74 6.98 -13.61 -3.13
N ALA A 75 7.70 -12.49 -3.01
CA ALA A 75 8.70 -12.29 -1.97
C ALA A 75 8.11 -12.16 -0.55
N TYR A 76 6.81 -11.90 -0.42
CA TYR A 76 6.14 -11.81 0.89
C TYR A 76 5.56 -13.15 1.38
N LYS A 77 5.47 -14.18 0.51
CA LYS A 77 4.77 -15.44 0.84
C LYS A 77 5.35 -16.19 2.04
N ASP A 78 6.67 -16.12 2.21
CA ASP A 78 7.40 -16.87 3.25
C ASP A 78 7.49 -16.15 4.60
N TYR A 79 7.10 -14.85 4.67
CA TYR A 79 7.07 -14.14 5.94
C TYR A 79 5.91 -14.63 6.81
N PRO A 80 6.17 -15.04 8.08
CA PRO A 80 5.12 -15.52 8.96
C PRO A 80 4.15 -14.40 9.32
N LYS A 81 2.87 -14.81 9.42
CA LYS A 81 1.81 -13.91 9.93
C LYS A 81 1.80 -13.95 11.44
N GLU A 82 1.60 -12.81 12.06
CA GLU A 82 1.44 -12.69 13.51
C GLU A 82 0.40 -11.64 13.87
N GLU A 83 -0.18 -11.74 15.06
CA GLU A 83 -1.11 -10.75 15.57
C GLU A 83 -0.36 -9.53 16.12
N TRP A 84 -0.80 -8.33 15.74
CA TRP A 84 -0.26 -7.07 16.23
C TRP A 84 -1.39 -6.02 16.33
N HIS A 85 -1.59 -5.46 17.52
CA HIS A 85 -2.61 -4.44 17.77
C HIS A 85 -4.02 -4.77 17.25
N GLY A 86 -4.43 -6.04 17.31
CA GLY A 86 -5.75 -6.52 16.92
C GLY A 86 -5.91 -6.87 15.44
N GLY A 87 -4.88 -6.71 14.62
CA GLY A 87 -4.82 -7.13 13.23
C GLY A 87 -3.64 -8.05 12.94
N GLN A 88 -3.59 -8.60 11.73
CA GLN A 88 -2.49 -9.45 11.26
C GLN A 88 -1.43 -8.64 10.55
N ILE A 89 -0.16 -8.94 10.83
CA ILE A 89 1.00 -8.35 10.14
C ILE A 89 1.94 -9.46 9.63
N GLN A 90 2.85 -9.08 8.75
CA GLN A 90 4.08 -9.81 8.51
C GLN A 90 5.25 -8.97 9.03
N ARG A 91 6.08 -9.55 9.90
CA ARG A 91 7.25 -8.87 10.47
C ARG A 91 8.45 -9.09 9.56
N ILE A 92 8.82 -8.04 8.84
CA ILE A 92 9.93 -8.07 7.88
C ILE A 92 11.28 -7.90 8.59
N ARG A 93 11.31 -6.96 9.55
CA ARG A 93 12.38 -6.73 10.52
C ARG A 93 11.72 -6.45 11.88
N PRO A 94 12.44 -6.45 13.00
CA PRO A 94 11.85 -6.12 14.31
C PRO A 94 10.99 -4.88 14.32
N SER A 95 11.34 -3.84 13.56
CA SER A 95 10.59 -2.59 13.43
C SER A 95 10.25 -2.18 11.98
N VAL A 96 10.17 -3.16 11.05
CA VAL A 96 9.64 -2.96 9.70
C VAL A 96 8.48 -3.93 9.50
N LEU A 97 7.25 -3.43 9.41
CA LEU A 97 6.02 -4.21 9.52
C LEU A 97 5.15 -4.04 8.26
N HIS A 98 4.78 -5.15 7.62
CA HIS A 98 3.74 -5.16 6.61
C HIS A 98 2.37 -5.32 7.27
N LEU A 99 1.51 -4.30 7.16
CA LEU A 99 0.13 -4.33 7.60
C LEU A 99 -0.74 -5.03 6.54
N MET A 100 -1.38 -6.13 6.93
CA MET A 100 -2.12 -6.98 5.98
C MET A 100 -3.46 -6.37 5.55
N ARG A 101 -4.01 -6.89 4.46
CA ARG A 101 -5.31 -6.51 3.92
C ARG A 101 -6.46 -6.82 4.86
N GLY A 102 -7.49 -5.99 4.81
CA GLY A 102 -8.75 -6.24 5.48
C GLY A 102 -8.69 -6.19 7.00
N GLN A 103 -7.61 -5.68 7.58
CA GLN A 103 -7.39 -5.67 9.02
C GLN A 103 -7.84 -4.36 9.67
N VAL A 104 -8.15 -4.44 10.97
CA VAL A 104 -8.40 -3.28 11.82
C VAL A 104 -7.41 -3.32 12.97
N TYR A 105 -6.56 -2.28 13.06
CA TYR A 105 -5.56 -2.13 14.11
C TYR A 105 -6.02 -1.07 15.11
N GLU A 106 -5.70 -1.26 16.39
CA GLU A 106 -5.92 -0.26 17.43
C GLU A 106 -4.59 0.37 17.81
N LEU A 107 -4.30 1.56 17.25
CA LEU A 107 -3.04 2.28 17.43
C LEU A 107 -3.32 3.59 18.18
N ASN A 108 -2.67 3.76 19.32
CA ASN A 108 -2.85 4.95 20.19
C ASN A 108 -4.34 5.27 20.48
N GLY A 109 -5.14 4.24 20.78
CA GLY A 109 -6.58 4.36 21.07
C GLY A 109 -7.44 4.76 19.87
N ARG A 110 -6.94 4.61 18.65
CA ARG A 110 -7.64 4.89 17.38
C ARG A 110 -7.64 3.66 16.49
N LYS A 111 -8.73 3.47 15.76
CA LYS A 111 -8.90 2.34 14.85
C LYS A 111 -8.47 2.70 13.43
N PHE A 112 -7.57 1.89 12.89
CA PHE A 112 -7.06 2.00 11.53
C PHE A 112 -7.52 0.79 10.72
N PHE A 113 -8.31 1.01 9.69
CA PHE A 113 -8.64 -0.04 8.74
C PHE A 113 -7.67 0.01 7.56
N THR A 114 -7.10 -1.14 7.20
CA THR A 114 -6.22 -1.29 6.03
C THR A 114 -6.90 -2.14 4.98
N MET A 115 -6.93 -1.66 3.74
CA MET A 115 -7.28 -2.46 2.58
C MET A 115 -6.43 -2.01 1.41
N VAL A 116 -5.67 -2.91 0.81
CA VAL A 116 -4.49 -2.54 0.04
C VAL A 116 -4.46 -3.20 -1.33
N GLY A 117 -3.62 -2.66 -2.21
CA GLY A 117 -3.53 -3.00 -3.60
C GLY A 117 -4.07 -1.89 -4.50
N ALA A 118 -3.84 -2.01 -5.79
CA ALA A 118 -4.44 -1.21 -6.85
C ALA A 118 -4.27 -1.95 -8.19
N SER A 119 -5.13 -1.69 -9.15
CA SER A 119 -4.89 -2.14 -10.53
C SER A 119 -3.75 -1.35 -11.15
N SER A 120 -2.79 -2.04 -11.76
CA SER A 120 -1.76 -1.42 -12.59
C SER A 120 -2.38 -0.71 -13.80
N HIS A 121 -1.94 0.52 -14.07
CA HIS A 121 -2.47 1.31 -15.19
C HIS A 121 -1.68 1.15 -16.49
N ASP A 122 -0.53 0.50 -16.44
CA ASP A 122 0.41 0.30 -17.54
C ASP A 122 0.42 -1.14 -18.07
N ILE A 123 -0.77 -1.73 -18.14
CA ILE A 123 -1.04 -3.07 -18.69
C ILE A 123 -2.01 -3.04 -19.87
N GLN A 124 -2.08 -1.90 -20.57
CA GLN A 124 -3.05 -1.71 -21.66
C GLN A 124 -2.79 -2.62 -22.86
N ASP A 125 -1.53 -2.99 -23.08
CA ASP A 125 -1.11 -3.93 -24.14
C ASP A 125 -0.99 -5.38 -23.63
N GLY A 126 -1.37 -5.63 -22.37
CA GLY A 126 -1.51 -6.96 -21.79
C GLY A 126 -0.47 -7.34 -20.77
N ILE A 127 -0.63 -8.56 -20.28
CA ILE A 127 0.28 -9.22 -19.33
C ILE A 127 0.80 -10.47 -20.04
N LEU A 128 2.13 -10.59 -20.10
CA LEU A 128 2.79 -11.74 -20.71
C LEU A 128 3.02 -12.84 -19.68
N GLU A 129 2.80 -14.08 -20.10
CA GLU A 129 3.13 -15.28 -19.32
C GLU A 129 4.52 -15.80 -19.72
N PRO A 130 5.51 -15.87 -18.79
CA PRO A 130 6.86 -16.34 -19.13
C PRO A 130 6.95 -17.76 -19.68
N GLY A 131 5.91 -18.58 -19.44
CA GLY A 131 5.82 -19.96 -19.93
C GLY A 131 5.22 -20.11 -21.32
N ASP A 132 4.73 -19.04 -21.95
CA ASP A 132 4.13 -19.12 -23.27
C ASP A 132 5.18 -19.43 -24.35
N PRO A 133 4.88 -20.28 -25.32
CA PRO A 133 5.83 -20.65 -26.39
C PRO A 133 6.32 -19.46 -27.23
N ASP A 134 5.54 -18.38 -27.32
CA ASP A 134 5.82 -17.18 -28.09
C ASP A 134 6.21 -15.99 -27.22
N PHE A 135 6.54 -16.22 -25.92
CA PHE A 135 6.87 -15.18 -24.95
C PHE A 135 7.97 -14.25 -25.46
N GLU A 136 9.12 -14.77 -25.86
CA GLU A 136 10.28 -13.97 -26.30
C GLU A 136 9.95 -13.09 -27.51
N GLU A 137 9.21 -13.63 -28.49
CA GLU A 137 8.80 -12.90 -29.69
C GLU A 137 7.85 -11.74 -29.30
N LYS A 138 6.82 -12.02 -28.51
CA LYS A 138 5.87 -11.01 -28.03
C LYS A 138 6.55 -9.94 -27.18
N PHE A 139 7.44 -10.35 -26.27
CA PHE A 139 8.17 -9.43 -25.41
C PHE A 139 8.99 -8.44 -26.23
N GLN A 140 9.79 -8.92 -27.19
CA GLN A 140 10.57 -8.06 -28.07
C GLN A 140 9.71 -7.13 -28.93
N GLN A 141 8.58 -7.61 -29.47
CA GLN A 141 7.66 -6.79 -30.26
C GLN A 141 7.04 -5.66 -29.43
N LEU A 142 6.61 -5.96 -28.18
CA LEU A 142 6.02 -4.98 -27.29
C LEU A 142 7.06 -3.95 -26.81
N GLU A 143 8.27 -4.42 -26.47
CA GLU A 143 9.37 -3.55 -26.04
C GLU A 143 9.80 -2.58 -27.15
N GLN A 144 9.98 -3.06 -28.39
CA GLN A 144 10.37 -2.24 -29.53
C GLN A 144 9.40 -1.11 -29.86
N ARG A 145 8.10 -1.32 -29.62
CA ARG A 145 7.09 -0.27 -29.85
C ARG A 145 6.78 0.57 -28.62
N GLY A 146 7.50 0.36 -27.50
CA GLY A 146 7.27 1.09 -26.24
C GLY A 146 5.86 0.85 -25.66
N ALA A 147 5.36 -0.38 -25.79
CA ALA A 147 4.03 -0.78 -25.34
C ALA A 147 3.92 -0.78 -23.81
N LEU A 148 2.69 -0.58 -23.29
CA LEU A 148 2.37 -0.63 -21.88
C LEU A 148 1.97 -2.07 -21.50
N PHE A 149 2.95 -2.89 -21.18
CA PHE A 149 2.76 -4.29 -20.82
C PHE A 149 3.58 -4.66 -19.58
N ARG A 150 3.18 -5.71 -18.93
CA ARG A 150 3.88 -6.29 -17.78
C ARG A 150 4.09 -7.79 -17.98
N VAL A 151 4.92 -8.39 -17.14
CA VAL A 151 5.22 -9.81 -17.17
C VAL A 151 4.83 -10.44 -15.84
N ASN A 152 3.99 -11.47 -15.91
CA ASN A 152 3.49 -12.19 -14.75
C ASN A 152 4.65 -12.76 -13.91
N HIS A 153 4.57 -12.62 -12.58
CA HIS A 153 5.60 -12.98 -11.58
C HIS A 153 7.01 -12.36 -11.83
N ARG A 154 7.09 -11.24 -12.60
CA ARG A 154 8.34 -10.47 -12.78
C ARG A 154 8.14 -8.97 -12.57
N SER A 155 7.04 -8.42 -13.09
CA SER A 155 6.70 -7.00 -12.96
C SER A 155 5.21 -6.77 -12.74
N TRP A 156 4.44 -7.84 -12.62
CA TRP A 156 3.01 -7.84 -12.30
C TRP A 156 2.63 -9.12 -11.58
N TRP A 157 1.68 -9.03 -10.65
CA TRP A 157 1.11 -10.14 -9.89
C TRP A 157 -0.39 -9.97 -9.79
N ALA A 158 -1.15 -11.05 -9.97
CA ALA A 158 -2.61 -11.03 -9.81
C ALA A 158 -3.03 -10.61 -8.39
N GLU A 159 -2.15 -10.83 -7.43
CA GLU A 159 -2.30 -10.43 -6.03
C GLU A 159 -2.27 -8.91 -5.81
N GLU A 160 -1.99 -8.06 -6.82
CA GLU A 160 -2.19 -6.61 -6.71
C GLU A 160 -3.65 -6.27 -6.37
N LEU A 161 -4.60 -7.13 -6.76
CA LEU A 161 -5.99 -7.04 -6.34
C LEU A 161 -6.32 -8.09 -5.26
N PRO A 162 -7.20 -7.75 -4.30
CA PRO A 162 -7.63 -8.67 -3.27
C PRO A 162 -8.42 -9.85 -3.83
N SER A 163 -8.26 -11.01 -3.21
CA SER A 163 -9.11 -12.18 -3.41
C SER A 163 -10.49 -12.00 -2.75
N GLU A 164 -11.47 -12.81 -3.17
CA GLU A 164 -12.80 -12.85 -2.53
C GLU A 164 -12.73 -13.15 -1.03
N ALA A 165 -11.79 -14.00 -0.60
CA ALA A 165 -11.61 -14.32 0.81
C ALA A 165 -11.14 -13.09 1.60
N GLU A 166 -10.24 -12.26 1.04
CA GLU A 166 -9.78 -11.02 1.67
C GLU A 166 -10.89 -9.96 1.72
N TYR A 167 -11.77 -9.87 0.72
CA TYR A 167 -12.96 -9.01 0.80
C TYR A 167 -13.93 -9.46 1.88
N LEU A 168 -14.14 -10.76 2.04
CA LEU A 168 -15.01 -11.30 3.10
C LEU A 168 -14.42 -11.05 4.49
N GLU A 169 -13.12 -11.24 4.67
CA GLU A 169 -12.39 -10.94 5.90
C GLU A 169 -12.48 -9.45 6.25
N ALA A 170 -12.25 -8.58 5.27
CA ALA A 170 -12.35 -7.13 5.43
C ALA A 170 -13.75 -6.71 5.92
N ARG A 171 -14.82 -7.24 5.32
CA ARG A 171 -16.18 -6.97 5.76
C ARG A 171 -16.43 -7.47 7.18
N ALA A 172 -16.01 -8.70 7.51
CA ALA A 172 -16.16 -9.25 8.85
C ALA A 172 -15.44 -8.41 9.91
N ASN A 173 -14.21 -7.93 9.61
CA ASN A 173 -13.46 -7.09 10.52
C ASN A 173 -14.10 -5.70 10.69
N LEU A 174 -14.65 -5.12 9.62
CA LEU A 174 -15.40 -3.86 9.69
C LEU A 174 -16.71 -4.02 10.47
N GLU A 175 -17.44 -5.13 10.29
CA GLU A 175 -18.64 -5.44 11.07
C GLU A 175 -18.34 -5.58 12.56
N ARG A 176 -17.23 -6.23 12.93
CA ARG A 176 -16.80 -6.37 14.33
C ARG A 176 -16.62 -5.03 15.03
N VAL A 177 -16.25 -3.97 14.30
CA VAL A 177 -16.13 -2.61 14.81
C VAL A 177 -17.33 -1.72 14.43
N HIS A 178 -18.44 -2.33 14.00
CA HIS A 178 -19.68 -1.64 13.59
C HIS A 178 -19.43 -0.57 12.51
N TRP A 179 -18.54 -0.85 11.55
CA TRP A 179 -18.13 0.07 10.48
C TRP A 179 -17.69 1.44 10.99
N ASN A 180 -17.11 1.49 12.19
CA ASN A 180 -16.64 2.72 12.83
C ASN A 180 -15.13 2.64 13.07
N VAL A 181 -14.36 3.38 12.28
CA VAL A 181 -12.90 3.48 12.35
C VAL A 181 -12.50 4.94 12.34
N ASP A 182 -11.32 5.28 12.86
CA ASP A 182 -10.82 6.66 12.83
C ASP A 182 -10.15 6.96 11.49
N TYR A 183 -9.38 6.01 10.98
CA TYR A 183 -8.59 6.17 9.78
C TYR A 183 -8.71 4.96 8.85
N ILE A 184 -8.67 5.24 7.56
CA ILE A 184 -8.57 4.21 6.51
C ILE A 184 -7.26 4.43 5.77
N ILE A 185 -6.50 3.35 5.59
CA ILE A 185 -5.23 3.32 4.88
C ILE A 185 -5.40 2.36 3.70
N SER A 186 -5.20 2.87 2.51
CA SER A 186 -5.22 2.07 1.28
C SER A 186 -4.10 2.52 0.33
N HIS A 187 -3.91 1.81 -0.77
CA HIS A 187 -3.01 2.30 -1.80
C HIS A 187 -3.76 3.15 -2.83
N CYS A 188 -4.87 2.67 -3.39
CA CYS A 188 -5.76 3.49 -4.22
C CYS A 188 -7.02 3.94 -3.43
N CYS A 189 -7.92 4.69 -4.07
CA CYS A 189 -9.10 5.27 -3.43
C CYS A 189 -10.42 4.77 -4.03
N PRO A 190 -11.59 5.06 -3.40
CA PRO A 190 -12.90 4.76 -3.97
C PRO A 190 -13.08 5.29 -5.39
N SER A 191 -13.76 4.55 -6.27
CA SER A 191 -13.97 4.97 -7.66
C SER A 191 -14.67 6.31 -7.77
N SER A 192 -15.59 6.60 -6.86
CA SER A 192 -16.25 7.90 -6.77
C SER A 192 -15.31 9.06 -6.45
N ILE A 193 -14.29 8.84 -5.59
CA ILE A 193 -13.24 9.83 -5.28
C ILE A 193 -12.26 9.95 -6.43
N GLN A 194 -11.86 8.82 -7.03
CA GLN A 194 -11.01 8.77 -8.21
C GLN A 194 -11.55 9.64 -9.34
N ASN A 195 -12.86 9.58 -9.58
CA ASN A 195 -13.54 10.38 -10.60
C ASN A 195 -13.49 11.89 -10.31
N VAL A 196 -13.48 12.31 -9.04
CA VAL A 196 -13.45 13.74 -8.67
C VAL A 196 -12.17 14.43 -9.17
N PHE A 197 -11.01 13.78 -9.03
CA PHE A 197 -9.74 14.41 -9.42
C PHE A 197 -9.27 14.04 -10.83
N SER A 198 -9.72 12.89 -11.37
CA SER A 198 -9.24 12.39 -12.67
C SER A 198 -10.19 12.72 -13.84
N GLY A 199 -11.42 13.15 -13.56
CA GLY A 199 -12.41 13.35 -14.61
C GLY A 199 -12.85 12.07 -15.32
N GLY A 200 -12.66 10.89 -14.67
CA GLY A 200 -13.09 9.59 -15.22
C GLY A 200 -12.05 8.90 -16.12
N ILE A 201 -10.78 9.33 -16.06
CA ILE A 201 -9.69 8.70 -16.84
C ILE A 201 -9.43 7.26 -16.39
N PHE A 202 -9.48 7.00 -15.08
CA PHE A 202 -9.25 5.69 -14.53
C PHE A 202 -10.49 4.80 -14.59
N LYS A 203 -10.30 3.55 -14.95
CA LYS A 203 -11.37 2.56 -14.92
C LYS A 203 -11.58 2.08 -13.48
N LYS A 204 -12.82 1.87 -13.11
CA LYS A 204 -13.17 1.22 -11.86
C LYS A 204 -12.93 -0.29 -11.95
N ASP A 205 -12.57 -0.88 -10.83
CA ASP A 205 -12.37 -2.31 -10.63
C ASP A 205 -13.05 -2.79 -9.34
N ALA A 206 -12.94 -4.09 -9.03
CA ALA A 206 -13.57 -4.65 -7.86
C ALA A 206 -13.10 -4.01 -6.55
N LEU A 207 -11.82 -3.60 -6.46
CA LEU A 207 -11.28 -2.97 -5.26
C LEU A 207 -11.81 -1.54 -5.07
N THR A 208 -11.80 -0.74 -6.14
CA THR A 208 -12.30 0.65 -6.09
C THR A 208 -13.81 0.70 -5.89
N GLU A 209 -14.57 -0.32 -6.35
CA GLU A 209 -16.00 -0.49 -6.05
C GLU A 209 -16.23 -0.94 -4.59
N PHE A 210 -15.41 -1.85 -4.06
CA PHE A 210 -15.45 -2.21 -2.63
C PHE A 210 -15.16 -0.98 -1.75
N PHE A 211 -14.24 -0.13 -2.15
CA PHE A 211 -13.97 1.13 -1.44
C PHE A 211 -15.18 2.08 -1.46
N ASP A 212 -15.98 2.09 -2.50
CA ASP A 212 -17.25 2.84 -2.49
C ASP A 212 -18.26 2.24 -1.49
N GLU A 213 -18.29 0.92 -1.30
CA GLU A 213 -19.07 0.28 -0.23
C GLU A 213 -18.57 0.74 1.15
N VAL A 214 -17.25 0.70 1.37
CA VAL A 214 -16.63 1.17 2.62
C VAL A 214 -16.94 2.64 2.86
N ARG A 215 -16.80 3.49 1.84
CA ARG A 215 -17.14 4.92 1.91
C ARG A 215 -18.58 5.18 2.37
N GLN A 216 -19.52 4.36 1.89
CA GLN A 216 -20.95 4.51 2.20
C GLN A 216 -21.33 4.01 3.60
N LYS A 217 -20.67 2.94 4.07
CA LYS A 217 -21.02 2.28 5.33
C LYS A 217 -20.18 2.75 6.51
N CYS A 218 -18.91 3.10 6.29
CA CYS A 218 -18.00 3.46 7.35
C CYS A 218 -18.16 4.91 7.82
N THR A 219 -18.12 5.07 9.15
CA THR A 219 -17.78 6.34 9.78
C THR A 219 -16.28 6.41 9.97
N PHE A 220 -15.64 7.46 9.45
CA PHE A 220 -14.21 7.69 9.58
C PHE A 220 -13.86 9.18 9.55
N ARG A 221 -12.66 9.54 10.06
CA ARG A 221 -12.16 10.93 10.07
C ARG A 221 -11.39 11.25 8.79
N TYR A 222 -10.38 10.41 8.47
CA TYR A 222 -9.56 10.58 7.28
C TYR A 222 -9.33 9.24 6.59
N TRP A 223 -9.18 9.31 5.27
CA TRP A 223 -8.77 8.21 4.40
C TRP A 223 -7.48 8.62 3.69
N PHE A 224 -6.38 7.90 3.94
CA PHE A 224 -5.07 8.15 3.36
C PHE A 224 -4.76 7.12 2.29
N PHE A 225 -4.21 7.58 1.17
CA PHE A 225 -3.87 6.72 0.04
C PHE A 225 -2.75 7.32 -0.81
N GLY A 226 -2.05 6.47 -1.61
CA GLY A 226 -0.97 6.82 -2.54
C GLY A 226 -1.37 6.69 -4.00
N HIS A 227 -0.59 5.91 -4.76
CA HIS A 227 -0.85 5.44 -6.13
C HIS A 227 -0.84 6.50 -7.24
N TYR A 228 -1.34 7.68 -7.01
CA TYR A 228 -1.51 8.72 -8.04
C TYR A 228 -0.38 9.75 -8.06
N HIS A 229 0.69 9.51 -7.30
CA HIS A 229 1.91 10.33 -7.23
C HIS A 229 1.63 11.84 -7.10
N SER A 230 0.68 12.20 -6.25
CA SER A 230 0.33 13.59 -5.99
C SER A 230 -0.01 13.82 -4.52
N ASN A 231 0.07 15.06 -4.08
CA ASN A 231 -0.32 15.48 -2.74
C ASN A 231 -1.58 16.35 -2.84
N MET A 232 -2.71 15.83 -2.40
CA MET A 232 -4.00 16.51 -2.52
C MET A 232 -4.96 16.10 -1.41
N VAL A 233 -5.79 17.03 -0.94
CA VAL A 233 -6.92 16.71 -0.04
C VAL A 233 -8.23 16.91 -0.79
N ILE A 234 -9.03 15.84 -0.88
CA ILE A 234 -10.30 15.81 -1.58
C ILE A 234 -11.42 15.71 -0.53
N GLU A 235 -12.51 16.45 -0.71
CA GLU A 235 -13.66 16.50 0.22
C GLU A 235 -13.26 16.67 1.70
N LYS A 236 -12.14 17.34 1.98
CA LYS A 236 -11.58 17.62 3.32
C LYS A 236 -11.22 16.40 4.17
N LYS A 237 -11.37 15.17 3.67
CA LYS A 237 -11.10 13.94 4.43
C LYS A 237 -10.41 12.81 3.66
N TYR A 238 -10.24 12.95 2.35
CA TYR A 238 -9.47 12.02 1.53
C TYR A 238 -8.12 12.65 1.22
N ALA A 239 -7.05 12.12 1.79
CA ALA A 239 -5.70 12.64 1.63
C ALA A 239 -4.90 11.71 0.71
N MET A 240 -4.70 12.16 -0.52
CA MET A 240 -3.75 11.58 -1.47
C MET A 240 -2.35 12.04 -1.08
N LEU A 241 -1.44 11.11 -0.92
CA LEU A 241 -0.08 11.36 -0.47
C LEU A 241 0.92 10.77 -1.47
N PHE A 242 2.01 11.48 -1.66
CA PHE A 242 3.17 10.98 -2.38
C PHE A 242 4.44 11.20 -1.55
N GLU A 243 5.10 12.36 -1.65
CA GLU A 243 6.37 12.59 -0.96
C GLU A 243 6.21 13.19 0.45
N GLN A 244 5.06 13.79 0.74
CA GLN A 244 4.83 14.43 2.02
C GLN A 244 4.77 13.40 3.16
N ILE A 245 5.37 13.75 4.29
CA ILE A 245 5.19 13.06 5.57
C ILE A 245 4.28 13.93 6.42
N ILE A 246 3.14 13.42 6.83
CA ILE A 246 2.17 14.17 7.65
C ILE A 246 2.03 13.52 9.02
N ARG A 247 1.95 14.35 10.07
CA ARG A 247 1.70 13.89 11.44
C ARG A 247 0.21 13.83 11.72
N LEU A 248 -0.28 12.70 12.23
CA LEU A 248 -1.63 12.59 12.77
C LEU A 248 -1.73 13.28 14.13
N LYS A 249 -2.78 14.10 14.29
CA LYS A 249 -3.10 14.82 15.53
C LYS A 249 -4.27 14.16 16.25
#